data_d8500931c371ac7ba8cc61ff970fd0fd
#
_entry.id   d8500931c371ac7ba8cc61ff970fd0fd
#
_cell.length_a   1.000
_cell.length_b   1.000
_cell.length_c   1.000
_cell.angle_alpha   90.00
_cell.angle_beta   90.00
_cell.angle_gamma   90.00
#
_symmetry.space_group_name_H-M   'P 1'
#
loop_
_entity.id
_entity.type
_entity.pdbx_description
1 polymer ?
#
loop_
_entity_poly.entity_id
_entity_poly.type
_entity_poly.pdbx_seq_one_letter_code
_entity_poly.pdbx_strand_id
1 'polypeptide(L)'
;DTFLLDYSMFFGATLYDYYEASGDKETLKDLSACAYRQMEIAEEWFDEKNLLKNGEGFWGFIDWTDGLNKQSAMQGVYIYCARKAQKIAEALGDTEKAAYFAKEAKEKTESARKYLLDPESGLFVSGEEKQINYASQVWMILAGAVSAEEGAEILDKVIALNPEKGMVSPYMNHHFVEALLKCGKKEQAMDYM
;
A
#
# COMPACT_ATOMS: atom_id res chain seq x y z
N ASP A 1 23.29 -2.17 -9.29
CA ASP A 1 22.38 -2.81 -8.34
C ASP A 1 21.04 -2.08 -8.38
N THR A 2 19.94 -2.80 -8.38
CA THR A 2 18.59 -2.22 -8.44
C THR A 2 17.98 -2.23 -7.04
N PHE A 3 17.60 -1.06 -6.54
CA PHE A 3 16.90 -0.92 -5.28
C PHE A 3 15.39 -0.86 -5.55
N LEU A 4 14.66 -1.83 -4.98
CA LEU A 4 13.21 -1.94 -5.08
C LEU A 4 12.57 -1.38 -3.81
N LEU A 5 11.99 -0.19 -3.90
CA LEU A 5 11.47 0.51 -2.75
C LEU A 5 10.30 -0.21 -2.08
N ASP A 6 9.35 -0.72 -2.86
CA ASP A 6 8.21 -1.49 -2.34
C ASP A 6 8.66 -2.77 -1.62
N TYR A 7 9.58 -3.53 -2.21
CA TYR A 7 10.12 -4.75 -1.60
C TYR A 7 10.91 -4.47 -0.32
N SER A 8 11.64 -3.35 -0.26
CA SER A 8 12.32 -2.97 0.97
C SER A 8 11.34 -2.69 2.11
N MET A 9 10.25 -1.97 1.83
CA MET A 9 9.20 -1.70 2.81
C MET A 9 8.45 -2.97 3.25
N PHE A 10 8.22 -3.92 2.34
CA PHE A 10 7.57 -5.20 2.66
C PHE A 10 8.37 -6.06 3.63
N PHE A 11 9.66 -5.81 3.83
CA PHE A 11 10.42 -6.51 4.87
C PHE A 11 9.74 -6.38 6.25
N GLY A 12 9.32 -5.17 6.63
CA GLY A 12 8.61 -4.94 7.89
C GLY A 12 7.24 -5.62 7.93
N ALA A 13 6.49 -5.58 6.82
CA ALA A 13 5.20 -6.26 6.75
C ALA A 13 5.35 -7.77 6.91
N THR A 14 6.30 -8.39 6.19
CA THR A 14 6.60 -9.82 6.27
C THR A 14 7.07 -10.22 7.68
N LEU A 15 7.89 -9.39 8.31
CA LEU A 15 8.35 -9.63 9.69
C LEU A 15 7.17 -9.64 10.68
N TYR A 16 6.22 -8.71 10.51
CA TYR A 16 5.02 -8.68 11.36
C TYR A 16 4.13 -9.91 11.12
N ASP A 17 3.90 -10.29 9.86
CA ASP A 17 3.08 -11.45 9.51
C ASP A 17 3.71 -12.76 10.02
N TYR A 18 5.04 -12.88 9.96
CA TYR A 18 5.76 -13.98 10.59
C TYR A 18 5.52 -14.03 12.11
N TYR A 19 5.60 -12.88 12.78
CA TYR A 19 5.32 -12.79 14.22
C TYR A 19 3.87 -13.17 14.56
N GLU A 20 2.89 -12.69 13.79
CA GLU A 20 1.48 -13.05 13.99
C GLU A 20 1.26 -14.58 13.86
N ALA A 21 1.96 -15.21 12.93
CA ALA A 21 1.82 -16.66 12.70
C ALA A 21 2.58 -17.52 13.70
N SER A 22 3.75 -17.06 14.17
CA SER A 22 4.68 -17.87 14.99
C SER A 22 4.67 -17.53 16.49
N GLY A 23 4.32 -16.29 16.84
CA GLY A 23 4.50 -15.73 18.18
C GLY A 23 5.96 -15.45 18.54
N ASP A 24 6.91 -15.56 17.59
CA ASP A 24 8.35 -15.37 17.82
C ASP A 24 8.70 -13.89 18.01
N LYS A 25 8.60 -13.45 19.26
CA LYS A 25 8.90 -12.07 19.67
C LYS A 25 10.40 -11.78 19.67
N GLU A 26 11.25 -12.77 19.79
CA GLU A 26 12.71 -12.58 19.77
C GLU A 26 13.16 -12.16 18.36
N THR A 27 12.79 -12.91 17.35
CA THR A 27 13.04 -12.54 15.94
C THR A 27 12.43 -11.19 15.60
N LEU A 28 11.19 -10.90 16.06
CA LEU A 28 10.57 -9.59 15.86
C LEU A 28 11.44 -8.46 16.41
N LYS A 29 11.95 -8.62 17.63
CA LYS A 29 12.81 -7.64 18.30
C LYS A 29 14.14 -7.46 17.57
N ASP A 30 14.80 -8.55 17.21
CA ASP A 30 16.11 -8.52 16.57
C ASP A 30 16.11 -7.84 15.20
N LEU A 31 15.01 -7.98 14.45
CA LEU A 31 14.89 -7.45 13.10
C LEU A 31 14.11 -6.12 13.00
N SER A 32 13.48 -5.66 14.09
CA SER A 32 12.64 -4.46 14.08
C SER A 32 13.39 -3.20 13.63
N ALA A 33 14.63 -3.02 14.07
CA ALA A 33 15.45 -1.85 13.69
C ALA A 33 15.71 -1.82 12.17
N CYS A 34 15.92 -2.98 11.55
CA CYS A 34 16.06 -3.07 10.10
C CYS A 34 14.74 -2.71 9.39
N ALA A 35 13.60 -3.21 9.89
CA ALA A 35 12.27 -2.91 9.36
C ALA A 35 11.97 -1.40 9.42
N TYR A 36 12.24 -0.75 10.54
CA TYR A 36 12.04 0.69 10.69
C TYR A 36 12.95 1.48 9.74
N ARG A 37 14.20 1.04 9.56
CA ARG A 37 15.14 1.72 8.65
C ARG A 37 14.65 1.68 7.19
N GLN A 38 13.98 0.62 6.74
CA GLN A 38 13.40 0.58 5.39
C GLN A 38 12.32 1.65 5.21
N MET A 39 11.52 1.89 6.23
CA MET A 39 10.50 2.94 6.19
C MET A 39 11.12 4.34 6.19
N GLU A 40 12.14 4.58 7.01
CA GLU A 40 12.87 5.87 7.03
C GLU A 40 13.52 6.18 5.67
N ILE A 41 14.09 5.18 4.99
CA ILE A 41 14.62 5.35 3.62
C ILE A 41 13.51 5.74 2.66
N ALA A 42 12.33 5.14 2.78
CA ALA A 42 11.20 5.45 1.90
C ALA A 42 10.69 6.89 2.11
N GLU A 43 10.80 7.44 3.30
CA GLU A 43 10.40 8.82 3.61
C GLU A 43 11.18 9.89 2.83
N GLU A 44 12.42 9.61 2.44
CA GLU A 44 13.25 10.52 1.64
C GLU A 44 12.65 10.83 0.25
N TRP A 45 11.71 9.99 -0.21
CA TRP A 45 11.08 10.10 -1.53
C TRP A 45 9.72 10.81 -1.52
N PHE A 46 9.30 11.33 -0.35
CA PHE A 46 8.07 12.12 -0.28
C PHE A 46 8.33 13.60 -0.59
N ASP A 47 7.33 14.25 -1.18
CA ASP A 47 7.33 15.68 -1.42
C ASP A 47 6.73 16.48 -0.24
N GLU A 48 6.66 17.80 -0.39
CA GLU A 48 6.07 18.70 0.61
C GLU A 48 4.56 18.50 0.84
N LYS A 49 3.88 17.78 -0.05
CA LYS A 49 2.47 17.39 0.09
C LYS A 49 2.31 16.03 0.76
N ASN A 50 3.38 15.41 1.21
CA ASN A 50 3.37 14.03 1.68
C ASN A 50 2.91 13.00 0.61
N LEU A 51 3.22 13.26 -0.66
CA LEU A 51 3.01 12.33 -1.76
C LEU A 51 4.34 11.71 -2.18
N LEU A 52 4.32 10.41 -2.44
CA LEU A 52 5.49 9.72 -2.96
C LEU A 52 5.77 10.20 -4.38
N LYS A 53 7.02 10.62 -4.63
CA LYS A 53 7.47 11.06 -5.96
C LYS A 53 7.36 9.91 -6.95
N ASN A 54 7.00 10.23 -8.19
CA ASN A 54 6.78 9.23 -9.21
C ASN A 54 8.08 8.81 -9.89
N GLY A 55 8.74 7.79 -9.36
CA GLY A 55 9.78 7.03 -10.10
C GLY A 55 11.16 7.67 -10.27
N GLU A 56 11.43 8.84 -9.72
CA GLU A 56 12.77 9.43 -9.78
C GLU A 56 13.66 8.92 -8.64
N GLY A 57 14.70 8.14 -8.98
CA GLY A 57 15.74 7.70 -8.04
C GLY A 57 15.50 6.36 -7.34
N PHE A 58 14.34 5.74 -7.53
CA PHE A 58 14.05 4.38 -7.08
C PHE A 58 13.23 3.62 -8.12
N TRP A 59 13.14 2.31 -7.96
CA TRP A 59 12.25 1.46 -8.74
C TRP A 59 11.22 0.79 -7.83
N GLY A 60 9.94 0.88 -8.21
CA GLY A 60 8.84 0.13 -7.59
C GLY A 60 8.35 -0.95 -8.54
N PHE A 61 8.19 -2.19 -8.05
CA PHE A 61 7.69 -3.27 -8.88
C PHE A 61 6.19 -3.12 -9.16
N ILE A 62 5.37 -3.14 -8.15
CA ILE A 62 3.90 -3.10 -8.19
C ILE A 62 3.29 -4.14 -9.15
N ASP A 63 3.58 -4.05 -10.45
CA ASP A 63 3.16 -5.00 -11.49
C ASP A 63 4.03 -4.88 -12.75
N TRP A 64 3.96 -5.89 -13.64
CA TRP A 64 4.64 -5.95 -14.94
C TRP A 64 3.93 -5.18 -16.05
N THR A 65 2.81 -4.51 -15.78
CA THR A 65 2.03 -3.77 -16.77
C THR A 65 2.82 -2.59 -17.34
N ASP A 66 3.03 -2.61 -18.66
CA ASP A 66 3.71 -1.53 -19.36
C ASP A 66 2.95 -0.20 -19.26
N GLY A 67 3.68 0.88 -18.97
CA GLY A 67 3.12 2.21 -18.84
C GLY A 67 2.22 2.40 -17.61
N LEU A 68 2.31 1.50 -16.62
CA LEU A 68 1.63 1.66 -15.34
C LEU A 68 2.23 2.82 -14.55
N ASN A 69 1.45 3.86 -14.30
CA ASN A 69 1.83 4.89 -13.33
C ASN A 69 1.57 4.38 -11.92
N LYS A 70 2.65 4.23 -11.15
CA LYS A 70 2.67 3.52 -9.87
C LYS A 70 2.49 4.44 -8.65
N GLN A 71 2.33 5.75 -8.83
CA GLN A 71 2.35 6.73 -7.74
C GLN A 71 1.37 6.38 -6.62
N SER A 72 0.08 6.27 -6.92
CA SER A 72 -0.94 5.96 -5.90
C SER A 72 -0.76 4.57 -5.31
N ALA A 73 -0.38 3.58 -6.11
CA ALA A 73 -0.12 2.24 -5.61
C ALA A 73 1.06 2.22 -4.61
N MET A 74 2.17 2.87 -4.96
CA MET A 74 3.34 2.99 -4.07
C MET A 74 3.03 3.77 -2.79
N GLN A 75 2.22 4.84 -2.90
CA GLN A 75 1.70 5.56 -1.74
C GLN A 75 0.90 4.63 -0.81
N GLY A 76 0.03 3.79 -1.39
CA GLY A 76 -0.74 2.79 -0.66
C GLY A 76 0.17 1.75 0.01
N VAL A 77 1.20 1.24 -0.69
CA VAL A 77 2.19 0.33 -0.12
C VAL A 77 2.89 0.95 1.09
N TYR A 78 3.33 2.22 0.98
CA TYR A 78 3.95 2.89 2.12
C TYR A 78 2.99 2.95 3.33
N ILE A 79 1.74 3.38 3.14
CA ILE A 79 0.74 3.47 4.22
C ILE A 79 0.51 2.09 4.86
N TYR A 80 0.38 1.05 4.03
CA TYR A 80 0.23 -0.34 4.49
C TYR A 80 1.41 -0.77 5.37
N CYS A 81 2.64 -0.56 4.90
CA CYS A 81 3.86 -0.94 5.61
C CYS A 81 4.07 -0.09 6.88
N ALA A 82 3.72 1.20 6.87
CA ALA A 82 3.78 2.05 8.07
C ALA A 82 2.83 1.54 9.17
N ARG A 83 1.63 1.07 8.81
CA ARG A 83 0.71 0.44 9.76
C ARG A 83 1.25 -0.88 10.32
N LYS A 84 1.98 -1.67 9.52
CA LYS A 84 2.68 -2.87 9.99
C LYS A 84 3.84 -2.53 10.91
N ALA A 85 4.63 -1.49 10.59
CA ALA A 85 5.69 -0.99 11.47
C ALA A 85 5.14 -0.46 12.80
N GLN A 86 3.99 0.22 12.80
CA GLN A 86 3.26 0.58 14.02
C GLN A 86 2.96 -0.66 14.89
N LYS A 87 2.41 -1.71 14.29
CA LYS A 87 2.06 -2.95 14.99
C LYS A 87 3.29 -3.68 15.55
N ILE A 88 4.43 -3.66 14.83
CA ILE A 88 5.71 -4.17 15.36
C ILE A 88 6.08 -3.41 16.63
N ALA A 89 6.04 -2.08 16.60
CA ALA A 89 6.37 -1.23 17.74
C ALA A 89 5.43 -1.49 18.94
N GLU A 90 4.12 -1.60 18.70
CA GLU A 90 3.12 -1.95 19.72
C GLU A 90 3.41 -3.32 20.36
N ALA A 91 3.70 -4.35 19.55
CA ALA A 91 4.04 -5.69 20.04
C ALA A 91 5.32 -5.71 20.90
N LEU A 92 6.28 -4.82 20.60
CA LEU A 92 7.52 -4.66 21.36
C LEU A 92 7.39 -3.72 22.56
N GLY A 93 6.28 -2.98 22.67
CA GLY A 93 6.06 -1.99 23.72
C GLY A 93 6.80 -0.66 23.49
N ASP A 94 7.24 -0.40 22.25
CA ASP A 94 7.89 0.85 21.84
C ASP A 94 6.81 1.89 21.46
N THR A 95 6.36 2.62 22.50
CA THR A 95 5.27 3.60 22.35
C THR A 95 5.66 4.80 21.48
N GLU A 96 6.94 5.18 21.45
CA GLU A 96 7.45 6.30 20.66
C GLU A 96 7.40 5.94 19.15
N LYS A 97 7.95 4.79 18.77
CA LYS A 97 7.90 4.31 17.38
C LYS A 97 6.46 3.99 16.94
N ALA A 98 5.63 3.45 17.83
CA ALA A 98 4.22 3.22 17.52
C ALA A 98 3.48 4.53 17.20
N ALA A 99 3.66 5.57 18.01
CA ALA A 99 3.08 6.90 17.76
C ALA A 99 3.63 7.54 16.48
N TYR A 100 4.91 7.39 16.22
CA TYR A 100 5.55 7.89 15.01
C TYR A 100 4.93 7.28 13.76
N PHE A 101 4.89 5.94 13.64
CA PHE A 101 4.33 5.28 12.46
C PHE A 101 2.81 5.46 12.31
N ALA A 102 2.08 5.58 13.43
CA ALA A 102 0.68 5.94 13.39
C ALA A 102 0.45 7.33 12.77
N LYS A 103 1.27 8.30 13.14
CA LYS A 103 1.26 9.66 12.57
C LYS A 103 1.60 9.63 11.08
N GLU A 104 2.69 8.96 10.69
CA GLU A 104 3.09 8.83 9.29
C GLU A 104 2.00 8.20 8.43
N ALA A 105 1.43 7.08 8.87
CA ALA A 105 0.33 6.43 8.14
C ALA A 105 -0.89 7.35 7.99
N LYS A 106 -1.23 8.13 9.04
CA LYS A 106 -2.35 9.07 9.02
C LYS A 106 -2.11 10.21 8.03
N GLU A 107 -0.97 10.90 8.13
CA GLU A 107 -0.66 12.06 7.27
C GLU A 107 -0.58 11.65 5.80
N LYS A 108 0.04 10.50 5.47
CA LYS A 108 0.12 10.00 4.11
C LYS A 108 -1.25 9.55 3.58
N THR A 109 -2.13 9.04 4.45
CA THR A 109 -3.53 8.72 4.09
C THR A 109 -4.33 9.98 3.79
N GLU A 110 -4.22 11.01 4.63
CA GLU A 110 -4.92 12.30 4.43
C GLU A 110 -4.47 12.95 3.12
N SER A 111 -3.17 12.92 2.82
CA SER A 111 -2.62 13.44 1.57
C SER A 111 -3.08 12.64 0.35
N ALA A 112 -3.08 11.31 0.43
CA ALA A 112 -3.60 10.46 -0.64
C ALA A 112 -5.07 10.76 -0.94
N ARG A 113 -5.91 10.86 0.08
CA ARG A 113 -7.33 11.21 -0.10
C ARG A 113 -7.52 12.61 -0.67
N LYS A 114 -6.70 13.57 -0.27
CA LYS A 114 -6.82 14.96 -0.71
C LYS A 114 -6.36 15.18 -2.16
N TYR A 115 -5.30 14.52 -2.58
CA TYR A 115 -4.61 14.83 -3.83
C TYR A 115 -4.72 13.74 -4.89
N LEU A 116 -4.93 12.47 -4.49
CA LEU A 116 -4.97 11.34 -5.41
C LEU A 116 -6.38 10.75 -5.59
N LEU A 117 -7.33 11.03 -4.69
CA LEU A 117 -8.72 10.62 -4.89
C LEU A 117 -9.43 11.65 -5.77
N ASP A 118 -9.73 11.28 -7.00
CA ASP A 118 -10.42 12.15 -7.94
C ASP A 118 -11.92 12.27 -7.58
N PRO A 119 -12.42 13.48 -7.33
CA PRO A 119 -13.80 13.67 -6.87
C PRO A 119 -14.86 13.37 -7.95
N GLU A 120 -14.48 13.38 -9.23
CA GLU A 120 -15.43 13.14 -10.34
C GLU A 120 -15.68 11.64 -10.52
N SER A 121 -14.61 10.84 -10.57
CA SER A 121 -14.70 9.38 -10.70
C SER A 121 -14.92 8.68 -9.36
N GLY A 122 -14.43 9.26 -8.26
CA GLY A 122 -14.33 8.62 -6.95
C GLY A 122 -13.29 7.50 -6.91
N LEU A 123 -12.30 7.55 -7.82
CA LEU A 123 -11.18 6.59 -7.90
C LEU A 123 -9.85 7.27 -7.62
N PHE A 124 -8.89 6.52 -7.13
CA PHE A 124 -7.52 7.00 -6.99
C PHE A 124 -6.83 7.07 -8.34
N VAL A 125 -6.16 8.19 -8.59
CA VAL A 125 -5.46 8.49 -9.83
C VAL A 125 -3.96 8.63 -9.60
N SER A 126 -3.16 8.35 -10.60
CA SER A 126 -1.70 8.43 -10.55
C SER A 126 -1.15 9.36 -11.63
N GLY A 127 -0.16 10.17 -11.25
CA GLY A 127 0.52 11.10 -12.16
C GLY A 127 -0.31 12.32 -12.55
N GLU A 128 0.32 13.21 -13.31
CA GLU A 128 -0.33 14.42 -13.83
C GLU A 128 -1.44 14.09 -14.83
N GLU A 129 -1.28 12.98 -15.55
CA GLU A 129 -2.25 12.44 -16.50
C GLU A 129 -3.47 11.80 -15.84
N LYS A 130 -3.49 11.76 -14.51
CA LYS A 130 -4.58 11.16 -13.72
C LYS A 130 -4.94 9.74 -14.16
N GLN A 131 -3.92 8.90 -14.39
CA GLN A 131 -4.13 7.52 -14.81
C GLN A 131 -4.93 6.75 -13.76
N ILE A 132 -6.03 6.14 -14.16
CA ILE A 132 -6.80 5.17 -13.36
C ILE A 132 -6.29 3.77 -13.69
N ASN A 133 -5.96 2.99 -12.67
CA ASN A 133 -5.54 1.61 -12.79
C ASN A 133 -5.97 0.79 -11.56
N TYR A 134 -5.98 -0.54 -11.70
CA TYR A 134 -6.36 -1.44 -10.60
C TYR A 134 -5.41 -1.36 -9.40
N ALA A 135 -4.11 -1.29 -9.64
CA ALA A 135 -3.11 -1.31 -8.58
C ALA A 135 -3.28 -0.14 -7.59
N SER A 136 -3.61 1.05 -8.09
CA SER A 136 -3.89 2.23 -7.25
C SER A 136 -5.06 1.98 -6.30
N GLN A 137 -6.16 1.42 -6.80
CA GLN A 137 -7.34 1.13 -5.98
C GLN A 137 -7.04 0.06 -4.94
N VAL A 138 -6.45 -1.05 -5.38
CA VAL A 138 -6.14 -2.21 -4.54
C VAL A 138 -5.24 -1.80 -3.37
N TRP A 139 -4.13 -1.13 -3.64
CA TRP A 139 -3.19 -0.76 -2.58
C TRP A 139 -3.76 0.29 -1.62
N MET A 140 -4.57 1.24 -2.08
CA MET A 140 -5.25 2.18 -1.20
C MET A 140 -6.29 1.49 -0.29
N ILE A 141 -6.98 0.48 -0.80
CA ILE A 141 -7.91 -0.35 -0.01
C ILE A 141 -7.14 -1.19 1.02
N LEU A 142 -6.09 -1.90 0.61
CA LEU A 142 -5.28 -2.73 1.51
C LEU A 142 -4.59 -1.89 2.59
N ALA A 143 -4.12 -0.71 2.25
CA ALA A 143 -3.59 0.27 3.18
C ALA A 143 -4.60 0.77 4.23
N GLY A 144 -5.90 0.59 3.99
CA GLY A 144 -6.95 1.16 4.83
C GLY A 144 -7.06 2.68 4.69
N ALA A 145 -6.73 3.21 3.49
CA ALA A 145 -6.93 4.61 3.17
C ALA A 145 -8.41 4.97 3.01
N VAL A 146 -9.25 3.97 2.84
CA VAL A 146 -10.71 4.04 2.75
C VAL A 146 -11.35 2.98 3.65
N SER A 147 -12.64 3.16 3.98
CA SER A 147 -13.40 2.13 4.70
C SER A 147 -13.67 0.91 3.80
N ALA A 148 -14.16 -0.19 4.38
CA ALA A 148 -14.53 -1.37 3.60
C ALA A 148 -15.68 -1.09 2.63
N GLU A 149 -16.64 -0.25 3.04
CA GLU A 149 -17.78 0.16 2.23
C GLU A 149 -17.34 1.04 1.05
N GLU A 150 -16.52 2.09 1.31
CA GLU A 150 -15.92 2.92 0.25
C GLU A 150 -15.08 2.06 -0.70
N GLY A 151 -14.29 1.12 -0.16
CA GLY A 151 -13.47 0.19 -0.94
C GLY A 151 -14.31 -0.71 -1.84
N ALA A 152 -15.45 -1.19 -1.37
CA ALA A 152 -16.39 -1.97 -2.18
C ALA A 152 -16.93 -1.17 -3.37
N GLU A 153 -17.29 0.10 -3.17
CA GLU A 153 -17.73 0.99 -4.25
C GLU A 153 -16.60 1.29 -5.25
N ILE A 154 -15.38 1.51 -4.75
CA ILE A 154 -14.19 1.72 -5.59
C ILE A 154 -13.92 0.49 -6.47
N LEU A 155 -14.00 -0.72 -5.89
CA LEU A 155 -13.82 -1.96 -6.65
C LEU A 155 -14.90 -2.13 -7.73
N ASP A 156 -16.16 -1.87 -7.42
CA ASP A 156 -17.24 -1.93 -8.44
C ASP A 156 -16.99 -0.94 -9.58
N LYS A 157 -16.58 0.28 -9.26
CA LYS A 157 -16.30 1.32 -10.26
C LYS A 157 -15.10 0.95 -11.14
N VAL A 158 -13.98 0.48 -10.57
CA VAL A 158 -12.80 0.14 -11.36
C VAL A 158 -13.02 -1.11 -12.21
N ILE A 159 -13.77 -2.09 -11.71
CA ILE A 159 -14.16 -3.28 -12.48
C ILE A 159 -15.06 -2.88 -13.67
N ALA A 160 -16.07 -2.05 -13.43
CA ALA A 160 -16.96 -1.56 -14.47
C ALA A 160 -16.24 -0.69 -15.52
N LEU A 161 -15.28 0.13 -15.07
CA LEU A 161 -14.45 0.97 -15.95
C LEU A 161 -13.52 0.12 -16.82
N ASN A 162 -13.01 -0.99 -16.29
CA ASN A 162 -12.04 -1.88 -16.94
C ASN A 162 -10.88 -1.09 -17.59
N PRO A 163 -10.04 -0.40 -16.79
CA PRO A 163 -9.00 0.49 -17.31
C PRO A 163 -8.01 -0.27 -18.20
N GLU A 164 -7.44 0.44 -19.19
CA GLU A 164 -6.46 -0.11 -20.14
C GLU A 164 -5.26 -0.78 -19.44
N LYS A 165 -4.82 -0.22 -18.31
CA LYS A 165 -3.71 -0.76 -17.50
C LYS A 165 -4.27 -1.80 -16.53
N GLY A 166 -4.40 -3.03 -17.02
CA GLY A 166 -4.85 -4.19 -16.26
C GLY A 166 -3.79 -4.75 -15.30
N MET A 167 -4.12 -5.87 -14.67
CA MET A 167 -3.21 -6.63 -13.79
C MET A 167 -2.68 -7.83 -14.56
N VAL A 168 -1.33 -7.98 -14.60
CA VAL A 168 -0.69 -9.05 -15.40
C VAL A 168 0.08 -10.06 -14.55
N SER A 169 0.57 -9.68 -13.37
CA SER A 169 1.30 -10.61 -12.50
C SER A 169 0.38 -11.38 -11.54
N PRO A 170 0.72 -12.63 -11.19
CA PRO A 170 0.04 -13.35 -10.09
C PRO A 170 0.05 -12.58 -8.78
N TYR A 171 1.12 -11.83 -8.53
CA TYR A 171 1.28 -10.96 -7.37
C TYR A 171 0.15 -9.91 -7.28
N MET A 172 -0.07 -9.14 -8.34
CA MET A 172 -1.11 -8.10 -8.31
C MET A 172 -2.52 -8.69 -8.27
N ASN A 173 -2.75 -9.80 -8.97
CA ASN A 173 -4.01 -10.54 -8.95
C ASN A 173 -4.31 -11.10 -7.54
N HIS A 174 -3.28 -11.59 -6.81
CA HIS A 174 -3.44 -12.00 -5.41
C HIS A 174 -3.94 -10.85 -4.53
N HIS A 175 -3.32 -9.68 -4.63
CA HIS A 175 -3.72 -8.50 -3.83
C HIS A 175 -5.10 -7.97 -4.22
N PHE A 176 -5.51 -8.14 -5.47
CA PHE A 176 -6.88 -7.82 -5.89
C PHE A 176 -7.91 -8.72 -5.19
N VAL A 177 -7.66 -10.03 -5.15
CA VAL A 177 -8.50 -10.97 -4.39
C VAL A 177 -8.55 -10.60 -2.91
N GLU A 178 -7.40 -10.25 -2.32
CA GLU A 178 -7.32 -9.80 -0.93
C GLU A 178 -8.18 -8.54 -0.69
N ALA A 179 -8.12 -7.56 -1.60
CA ALA A 179 -8.92 -6.36 -1.53
C ALA A 179 -10.43 -6.65 -1.64
N LEU A 180 -10.84 -7.56 -2.54
CA LEU A 180 -12.22 -8.03 -2.64
C LEU A 180 -12.70 -8.64 -1.31
N LEU A 181 -11.92 -9.53 -0.72
CA LEU A 181 -12.24 -10.18 0.55
C LEU A 181 -12.33 -9.16 1.69
N LYS A 182 -11.40 -8.21 1.76
CA LYS A 182 -11.38 -7.13 2.76
C LYS A 182 -12.63 -6.25 2.68
N CYS A 183 -13.16 -6.05 1.48
CA CYS A 183 -14.39 -5.29 1.23
C CYS A 183 -15.68 -6.13 1.27
N GLY A 184 -15.61 -7.39 1.75
CA GLY A 184 -16.77 -8.26 1.90
C GLY A 184 -17.30 -8.87 0.60
N LYS A 185 -16.59 -8.71 -0.54
CA LYS A 185 -16.97 -9.17 -1.87
C LYS A 185 -16.56 -10.63 -2.12
N LYS A 186 -16.98 -11.54 -1.23
CA LYS A 186 -16.54 -12.95 -1.22
C LYS A 186 -16.89 -13.70 -2.50
N GLU A 187 -18.10 -13.50 -3.02
CA GLU A 187 -18.56 -14.18 -4.25
C GLU A 187 -17.70 -13.74 -5.45
N GLN A 188 -17.48 -12.43 -5.60
CA GLN A 188 -16.62 -11.90 -6.67
C GLN A 188 -15.17 -12.39 -6.54
N ALA A 189 -14.66 -12.52 -5.31
CA ALA A 189 -13.32 -13.06 -5.07
C ALA A 189 -13.23 -14.53 -5.50
N MET A 190 -14.24 -15.34 -5.19
CA MET A 190 -14.32 -16.75 -5.59
C MET A 190 -14.45 -16.93 -7.11
N ASP A 191 -15.28 -16.12 -7.75
CA ASP A 191 -15.48 -16.16 -9.21
C ASP A 191 -14.22 -15.71 -9.98
N TYR A 192 -13.41 -14.87 -9.37
CA TYR A 192 -12.17 -14.35 -9.97
C TYR A 192 -11.02 -15.37 -9.93
N MET A 193 -10.94 -16.24 -8.90
CA MET A 193 -9.90 -17.26 -8.72
C MET A 193 -10.07 -18.45 -9.67
#